data_0314b73f659724bd0863d9a53f9507ba
#
_entry.id   0314b73f659724bd0863d9a53f9507ba
#
_cell.length_a   1.000
_cell.length_b   1.000
_cell.length_c   1.000
_cell.angle_alpha   90.00
_cell.angle_beta   90.00
_cell.angle_gamma   90.00
#
_symmetry.space_group_name_H-M   'P 1'
#
loop_
_entity.id
_entity.type
_entity.pdbx_description
1 polymer ?
#
loop_
_entity_poly.entity_id
_entity_poly.type
_entity_poly.pdbx_seq_one_letter_code
_entity_poly.pdbx_strand_id
1 'polypeptide(L)'
;MTIKRLIQKAFVGGQWYVGYRRKGDTKYSVIETPKDMWIADPTMFAANGEHYLFVEVYENKKKKAAIGYYHFENNVPVYKGLIIENSYHMGYPCVFEYNGEFYMIPESSANDSITLYRAEHFPDKWVKETDLLKGEKYVDSTVFRRGNDFGVLSYKAVKGGWQLVSFSLDMEQKVFKKENVIHYKENIGRPAGYIFAGNKRPAQDCRKKYGENLLIYEIDSFRPYAEHLTNTVCANQIETSKSYDRVHTYTNDGTFEVVDLFREKFDLMHGVKIFCRAYLRK
;
A
#
# COMPACT_ATOMS: atom_id res chain seq x y z
N MET A 1 -21.24 7.45 22.95
CA MET A 1 -21.42 7.37 21.48
C MET A 1 -22.88 7.30 21.20
N THR A 2 -23.48 8.25 20.45
CA THR A 2 -24.92 8.29 20.23
C THR A 2 -25.40 7.14 19.32
N ILE A 3 -26.61 6.60 19.57
CA ILE A 3 -27.25 5.53 18.77
C ILE A 3 -27.22 5.87 17.27
N LYS A 4 -27.44 7.15 16.91
CA LYS A 4 -27.36 7.65 15.55
C LYS A 4 -25.98 7.40 14.89
N ARG A 5 -24.90 7.57 15.66
CA ARG A 5 -23.51 7.32 15.20
C ARG A 5 -23.20 5.82 15.07
N LEU A 6 -23.80 4.97 15.91
CA LEU A 6 -23.72 3.51 15.82
C LEU A 6 -24.43 2.99 14.56
N ILE A 7 -25.65 3.49 14.31
CA ILE A 7 -26.44 3.14 13.12
C ILE A 7 -25.70 3.57 11.85
N GLN A 8 -25.19 4.81 11.78
CA GLN A 8 -24.41 5.27 10.64
C GLN A 8 -23.19 4.38 10.37
N LYS A 9 -22.41 4.00 11.40
CA LYS A 9 -21.26 3.11 11.24
C LYS A 9 -21.64 1.70 10.77
N ALA A 10 -22.79 1.19 11.16
CA ALA A 10 -23.26 -0.14 10.77
C ALA A 10 -23.67 -0.22 9.28
N PHE A 11 -24.18 0.88 8.72
CA PHE A 11 -24.70 0.93 7.35
C PHE A 11 -23.75 1.60 6.35
N VAL A 12 -22.54 2.00 6.76
CA VAL A 12 -21.54 2.54 5.86
C VAL A 12 -20.52 1.46 5.55
N GLY A 13 -20.57 0.96 4.34
CA GLY A 13 -19.53 0.16 3.71
C GLY A 13 -18.67 1.05 2.82
N GLY A 14 -17.80 0.45 2.05
CA GLY A 14 -16.99 1.16 1.06
C GLY A 14 -15.95 0.24 0.45
N GLN A 15 -15.28 0.75 -0.57
CA GLN A 15 -14.19 0.05 -1.21
C GLN A 15 -13.13 1.03 -1.71
N TRP A 16 -11.94 0.50 -1.93
CA TRP A 16 -10.85 1.21 -2.57
C TRP A 16 -10.97 1.16 -4.08
N TYR A 17 -10.40 2.17 -4.73
CA TYR A 17 -10.27 2.34 -6.17
C TYR A 17 -8.87 2.87 -6.44
N VAL A 18 -8.32 2.59 -7.60
CA VAL A 18 -7.04 3.15 -8.03
C VAL A 18 -7.27 4.17 -9.12
N GLY A 19 -6.74 5.36 -8.93
CA GLY A 19 -6.71 6.44 -9.90
C GLY A 19 -5.32 6.60 -10.49
N TYR A 20 -5.22 6.83 -11.80
CA TYR A 20 -3.96 7.09 -12.51
C TYR A 20 -4.07 8.31 -13.41
N ARG A 21 -2.94 8.96 -13.65
CA ARG A 21 -2.79 10.03 -14.66
C ARG A 21 -1.36 10.03 -15.21
N ARG A 22 -1.17 10.64 -16.38
CA ARG A 22 0.19 11.00 -16.81
C ARG A 22 0.68 12.17 -15.97
N LYS A 23 1.96 12.19 -15.70
CA LYS A 23 2.59 13.31 -15.02
C LYS A 23 2.39 14.61 -15.81
N GLY A 24 1.86 15.63 -15.13
CA GLY A 24 1.47 16.91 -15.73
C GLY A 24 -0.02 17.03 -16.04
N ASP A 25 -0.78 15.95 -16.10
CA ASP A 25 -2.24 16.02 -16.16
C ASP A 25 -2.81 16.46 -14.81
N THR A 26 -3.94 17.15 -14.83
CA THR A 26 -4.62 17.59 -13.60
C THR A 26 -5.52 16.51 -13.04
N LYS A 27 -6.18 15.73 -13.89
CA LYS A 27 -7.26 14.81 -13.53
C LYS A 27 -6.84 13.36 -13.56
N TYR A 28 -7.19 12.63 -12.52
CA TYR A 28 -7.01 11.18 -12.46
C TYR A 28 -8.18 10.45 -13.13
N SER A 29 -7.85 9.49 -13.98
CA SER A 29 -8.77 8.45 -14.45
C SER A 29 -8.80 7.31 -13.45
N VAL A 30 -9.97 6.75 -13.19
CA VAL A 30 -10.14 5.64 -12.24
C VAL A 30 -10.18 4.33 -12.99
N ILE A 31 -9.37 3.36 -12.54
CA ILE A 31 -9.29 2.02 -13.13
C ILE A 31 -10.60 1.27 -12.84
N GLU A 32 -11.20 0.71 -13.86
CA GLU A 32 -12.32 -0.21 -13.71
C GLU A 32 -11.81 -1.57 -13.25
N THR A 33 -12.39 -2.07 -12.17
CA THR A 33 -12.04 -3.37 -11.60
C THR A 33 -13.03 -4.45 -12.05
N PRO A 34 -12.58 -5.71 -12.18
CA PRO A 34 -13.48 -6.83 -12.40
C PRO A 34 -14.58 -6.92 -11.33
N LYS A 35 -15.73 -7.49 -11.69
CA LYS A 35 -16.83 -7.70 -10.75
C LYS A 35 -16.39 -8.55 -9.56
N ASP A 36 -16.89 -8.21 -8.37
CA ASP A 36 -16.58 -8.87 -7.09
C ASP A 36 -15.13 -8.70 -6.59
N MET A 37 -14.39 -7.76 -7.17
CA MET A 37 -13.04 -7.39 -6.75
C MET A 37 -12.95 -5.87 -6.50
N TRP A 38 -11.96 -5.46 -5.70
CA TRP A 38 -11.47 -4.09 -5.65
C TRP A 38 -9.95 -4.10 -5.49
N ILE A 39 -9.30 -2.99 -5.82
CA ILE A 39 -7.85 -2.85 -5.80
C ILE A 39 -7.42 -1.69 -4.93
N ALA A 40 -6.25 -1.85 -4.29
CA ALA A 40 -5.61 -0.85 -3.44
C ALA A 40 -4.09 -0.97 -3.50
N ASP A 41 -3.40 -0.16 -2.72
CA ASP A 41 -1.95 -0.17 -2.53
C ASP A 41 -1.18 -0.22 -3.86
N PRO A 42 -1.44 0.72 -4.78
CA PRO A 42 -0.80 0.71 -6.10
C PRO A 42 0.71 0.96 -5.99
N THR A 43 1.47 0.22 -6.76
CA THR A 43 2.92 0.41 -6.94
C THR A 43 3.23 0.52 -8.42
N MET A 44 3.55 1.73 -8.89
CA MET A 44 4.04 1.96 -10.26
C MET A 44 5.49 1.54 -10.38
N PHE A 45 5.81 0.83 -11.46
CA PHE A 45 7.17 0.39 -11.73
C PHE A 45 7.45 0.39 -13.24
N ALA A 46 8.50 1.10 -13.66
CA ALA A 46 8.94 1.11 -15.04
C ALA A 46 10.14 0.15 -15.21
N ALA A 47 10.07 -0.72 -16.21
CA ALA A 47 11.15 -1.62 -16.58
C ALA A 47 11.14 -1.88 -18.08
N ASN A 48 12.32 -1.95 -18.70
CA ASN A 48 12.50 -2.26 -20.13
C ASN A 48 11.70 -1.34 -21.08
N GLY A 49 11.48 -0.07 -20.68
CA GLY A 49 10.70 0.89 -21.45
C GLY A 49 9.18 0.74 -21.34
N GLU A 50 8.70 -0.18 -20.52
CA GLU A 50 7.30 -0.47 -20.26
C GLU A 50 6.88 -0.05 -18.85
N HIS A 51 5.56 0.13 -18.63
CA HIS A 51 4.99 0.59 -17.38
C HIS A 51 4.07 -0.48 -16.77
N TYR A 52 4.33 -0.83 -15.53
CA TYR A 52 3.59 -1.83 -14.77
C TYR A 52 3.00 -1.22 -13.51
N LEU A 53 1.79 -1.63 -13.17
CA LEU A 53 1.13 -1.25 -11.94
C LEU A 53 0.82 -2.52 -11.14
N PHE A 54 1.55 -2.75 -10.08
CA PHE A 54 1.27 -3.82 -9.14
C PHE A 54 0.28 -3.33 -8.08
N VAL A 55 -0.64 -4.20 -7.67
CA VAL A 55 -1.74 -3.82 -6.76
C VAL A 55 -2.08 -4.95 -5.80
N GLU A 56 -2.62 -4.56 -4.65
CA GLU A 56 -3.45 -5.44 -3.84
C GLU A 56 -4.77 -5.68 -4.57
N VAL A 57 -5.16 -6.93 -4.76
CA VAL A 57 -6.45 -7.33 -5.35
C VAL A 57 -7.26 -8.06 -4.29
N TYR A 58 -8.30 -7.41 -3.76
CA TYR A 58 -9.20 -8.02 -2.79
C TYR A 58 -10.36 -8.71 -3.48
N GLU A 59 -10.52 -10.00 -3.23
CA GLU A 59 -11.62 -10.80 -3.74
C GLU A 59 -12.75 -10.92 -2.70
N ASN A 60 -13.90 -10.32 -2.98
CA ASN A 60 -15.03 -10.29 -2.06
C ASN A 60 -15.53 -11.68 -1.64
N LYS A 61 -15.47 -12.66 -2.53
CA LYS A 61 -15.87 -14.05 -2.25
C LYS A 61 -14.89 -14.76 -1.32
N LYS A 62 -13.59 -14.61 -1.57
CA LYS A 62 -12.52 -15.20 -0.74
C LYS A 62 -12.30 -14.43 0.57
N LYS A 63 -12.73 -13.15 0.64
CA LYS A 63 -12.48 -12.21 1.76
C LYS A 63 -11.00 -12.07 2.09
N LYS A 64 -10.17 -12.07 1.07
CA LYS A 64 -8.72 -12.08 1.14
C LYS A 64 -8.16 -11.34 -0.05
N ALA A 65 -7.01 -10.70 0.14
CA ALA A 65 -6.28 -10.10 -0.96
C ALA A 65 -5.08 -10.95 -1.38
N ALA A 66 -4.72 -10.77 -2.63
CA ALA A 66 -3.57 -11.33 -3.32
C ALA A 66 -2.89 -10.21 -4.13
N ILE A 67 -1.72 -10.47 -4.69
CA ILE A 67 -1.04 -9.49 -5.54
C ILE A 67 -1.39 -9.76 -7.01
N GLY A 68 -1.81 -8.70 -7.70
CA GLY A 68 -2.04 -8.70 -9.13
C GLY A 68 -1.32 -7.55 -9.81
N TYR A 69 -1.41 -7.49 -11.15
CA TYR A 69 -0.80 -6.40 -11.88
C TYR A 69 -1.60 -5.98 -13.12
N TYR A 70 -1.32 -4.76 -13.54
CA TYR A 70 -1.74 -4.16 -14.80
C TYR A 70 -0.50 -3.82 -15.63
N HIS A 71 -0.59 -4.01 -16.93
CA HIS A 71 0.37 -3.50 -17.91
C HIS A 71 -0.25 -2.30 -18.63
N PHE A 72 0.52 -1.22 -18.82
CA PHE A 72 0.04 -0.06 -19.55
C PHE A 72 0.20 -0.27 -21.05
N GLU A 73 -0.90 -0.50 -21.74
CA GLU A 73 -0.97 -0.62 -23.20
C GLU A 73 -1.56 0.66 -23.78
N ASN A 74 -0.82 1.34 -24.65
CA ASN A 74 -1.24 2.65 -25.18
C ASN A 74 -1.64 3.66 -24.10
N ASN A 75 -0.91 3.70 -22.99
CA ASN A 75 -1.16 4.52 -21.81
C ASN A 75 -2.43 4.17 -21.01
N VAL A 76 -3.03 3.03 -21.23
CA VAL A 76 -4.21 2.54 -20.50
C VAL A 76 -3.83 1.28 -19.70
N PRO A 77 -4.10 1.22 -18.39
CA PRO A 77 -3.79 0.03 -17.59
C PRO A 77 -4.74 -1.13 -17.94
N VAL A 78 -4.17 -2.24 -18.37
CA VAL A 78 -4.87 -3.48 -18.73
C VAL A 78 -4.57 -4.56 -17.69
N TYR A 79 -5.60 -5.08 -17.01
CA TYR A 79 -5.45 -6.12 -15.99
C TYR A 79 -4.92 -7.42 -16.58
N LYS A 80 -3.87 -7.98 -15.99
CA LYS A 80 -3.19 -9.20 -16.46
C LYS A 80 -3.42 -10.41 -15.54
N GLY A 81 -3.94 -10.22 -14.33
CA GLY A 81 -4.26 -11.29 -13.42
C GLY A 81 -3.53 -11.24 -12.09
N LEU A 82 -3.76 -12.25 -11.27
CA LEU A 82 -3.04 -12.46 -10.02
C LEU A 82 -1.66 -13.10 -10.30
N ILE A 83 -0.65 -12.67 -9.55
CA ILE A 83 0.74 -13.13 -9.69
C ILE A 83 1.31 -13.77 -8.43
N ILE A 84 0.80 -13.40 -7.25
CA ILE A 84 1.13 -14.06 -5.99
C ILE A 84 -0.17 -14.25 -5.19
N GLU A 85 -0.52 -15.50 -4.90
CA GLU A 85 -1.64 -15.86 -4.04
C GLU A 85 -1.17 -16.83 -2.95
N ASN A 86 -1.52 -16.52 -1.69
CA ASN A 86 -1.22 -17.35 -0.54
C ASN A 86 -2.49 -17.71 0.25
N SER A 87 -2.37 -18.57 1.26
CA SER A 87 -3.48 -18.88 2.18
C SER A 87 -3.85 -17.69 3.08
N TYR A 88 -2.99 -16.71 3.22
CA TYR A 88 -3.15 -15.48 4.02
C TYR A 88 -3.29 -14.24 3.13
N HIS A 89 -3.75 -13.13 3.73
CA HIS A 89 -3.90 -11.84 3.08
C HIS A 89 -2.53 -11.24 2.73
N MET A 90 -2.44 -10.66 1.54
CA MET A 90 -1.25 -9.94 1.06
C MET A 90 -1.66 -8.61 0.43
N GLY A 91 -0.84 -7.59 0.61
CA GLY A 91 -1.03 -6.25 0.03
C GLY A 91 0.28 -5.54 -0.24
N TYR A 92 0.23 -4.26 -0.52
CA TYR A 92 1.36 -3.34 -0.64
C TYR A 92 2.59 -3.92 -1.37
N PRO A 93 2.50 -4.23 -2.67
CA PRO A 93 3.55 -4.90 -3.44
C PRO A 93 4.72 -3.95 -3.75
N CYS A 94 5.72 -3.89 -2.91
CA CYS A 94 6.92 -3.07 -3.15
C CYS A 94 7.90 -3.80 -4.08
N VAL A 95 7.97 -3.37 -5.34
CA VAL A 95 8.84 -3.95 -6.38
C VAL A 95 10.14 -3.16 -6.50
N PHE A 96 11.26 -3.82 -6.71
CA PHE A 96 12.56 -3.18 -6.96
C PHE A 96 13.47 -4.07 -7.80
N GLU A 97 14.51 -3.46 -8.38
CA GLU A 97 15.53 -4.16 -9.18
C GLU A 97 16.87 -4.19 -8.44
N TYR A 98 17.54 -5.35 -8.52
CA TYR A 98 18.92 -5.53 -8.07
C TYR A 98 19.66 -6.43 -9.04
N ASN A 99 20.79 -5.91 -9.59
CA ASN A 99 21.66 -6.63 -10.53
C ASN A 99 20.93 -7.24 -11.75
N GLY A 100 19.95 -6.51 -12.29
CA GLY A 100 19.17 -6.95 -13.46
C GLY A 100 18.07 -7.96 -13.14
N GLU A 101 17.89 -8.34 -11.88
CA GLU A 101 16.80 -9.18 -11.41
C GLU A 101 15.74 -8.36 -10.65
N PHE A 102 14.49 -8.77 -10.75
CA PHE A 102 13.38 -8.08 -10.09
C PHE A 102 12.94 -8.81 -8.83
N TYR A 103 12.71 -8.03 -7.78
CA TYR A 103 12.31 -8.49 -6.47
C TYR A 103 11.07 -7.76 -5.99
N MET A 104 10.32 -8.38 -5.08
CA MET A 104 9.15 -7.79 -4.44
C MET A 104 9.13 -8.12 -2.95
N ILE A 105 8.79 -7.12 -2.14
CA ILE A 105 8.45 -7.31 -0.72
C ILE A 105 6.98 -6.90 -0.57
N PRO A 106 6.02 -7.85 -0.67
CA PRO A 106 4.62 -7.56 -0.37
C PRO A 106 4.38 -7.53 1.14
N GLU A 107 3.36 -6.81 1.57
CA GLU A 107 2.84 -6.90 2.93
C GLU A 107 2.35 -8.31 3.22
N SER A 108 2.84 -8.91 4.29
CA SER A 108 2.55 -10.29 4.69
C SER A 108 2.44 -10.45 6.21
N SER A 109 1.99 -9.40 6.91
CA SER A 109 1.85 -9.40 8.38
C SER A 109 0.87 -10.45 8.89
N ALA A 110 -0.07 -10.89 8.06
CA ALA A 110 -0.97 -12.00 8.37
C ALA A 110 -0.23 -13.35 8.53
N ASN A 111 1.01 -13.44 8.04
CA ASN A 111 1.92 -14.58 8.22
C ASN A 111 3.07 -14.27 9.19
N ASP A 112 3.00 -13.17 9.94
CA ASP A 112 4.04 -12.72 10.88
C ASP A 112 5.44 -12.68 10.24
N SER A 113 5.52 -12.22 8.97
CA SER A 113 6.78 -12.21 8.21
C SER A 113 6.92 -10.97 7.33
N ILE A 114 8.18 -10.65 7.00
CA ILE A 114 8.56 -9.84 5.82
C ILE A 114 9.22 -10.82 4.87
N THR A 115 8.59 -11.07 3.73
CA THR A 115 9.02 -12.08 2.76
C THR A 115 9.51 -11.42 1.49
N LEU A 116 10.67 -11.85 1.00
CA LEU A 116 11.23 -11.47 -0.29
C LEU A 116 10.78 -12.46 -1.36
N TYR A 117 10.26 -11.94 -2.46
CA TYR A 117 9.98 -12.69 -3.68
C TYR A 117 10.95 -12.27 -4.78
N ARG A 118 11.29 -13.18 -5.67
CA ARG A 118 12.07 -12.94 -6.88
C ARG A 118 11.23 -13.30 -8.11
N ALA A 119 11.32 -12.50 -9.17
CA ALA A 119 10.71 -12.86 -10.43
C ALA A 119 11.51 -13.98 -11.10
N GLU A 120 10.87 -15.12 -11.39
CA GLU A 120 11.40 -16.10 -12.34
C GLU A 120 11.21 -15.62 -13.78
N HIS A 121 10.08 -14.93 -14.02
CA HIS A 121 9.78 -14.23 -15.25
C HIS A 121 9.04 -12.94 -14.88
N PHE A 122 9.66 -11.78 -15.13
CA PHE A 122 9.03 -10.49 -14.88
C PHE A 122 8.09 -10.12 -16.04
N PRO A 123 6.87 -9.61 -15.76
CA PRO A 123 6.32 -9.22 -14.45
C PRO A 123 5.40 -10.27 -13.79
N ASP A 124 5.17 -11.42 -14.38
CA ASP A 124 4.02 -12.28 -14.12
C ASP A 124 4.30 -13.55 -13.31
N LYS A 125 5.57 -13.99 -13.19
CA LYS A 125 5.91 -15.19 -12.44
C LYS A 125 6.88 -14.93 -11.30
N TRP A 126 6.41 -15.09 -10.07
CA TRP A 126 7.15 -14.78 -8.85
C TRP A 126 7.28 -16.01 -7.95
N VAL A 127 8.44 -16.20 -7.35
CA VAL A 127 8.70 -17.25 -6.38
C VAL A 127 9.18 -16.67 -5.06
N LYS A 128 8.81 -17.32 -3.98
CA LYS A 128 9.34 -16.96 -2.67
C LYS A 128 10.84 -17.23 -2.64
N GLU A 129 11.61 -16.20 -2.35
CA GLU A 129 13.06 -16.31 -2.22
C GLU A 129 13.44 -16.64 -0.78
N THR A 130 13.06 -15.81 0.18
CA THR A 130 13.34 -16.02 1.60
C THR A 130 12.41 -15.19 2.49
N ASP A 131 12.36 -15.51 3.78
CA ASP A 131 11.78 -14.63 4.78
C ASP A 131 12.91 -13.78 5.40
N LEU A 132 12.89 -12.49 5.12
CA LEU A 132 13.83 -11.51 5.66
C LEU A 132 13.64 -11.30 7.17
N LEU A 133 12.42 -11.50 7.65
CA LEU A 133 12.07 -11.43 9.07
C LEU A 133 10.88 -12.34 9.36
N LYS A 134 10.87 -13.00 10.54
CA LYS A 134 9.79 -13.85 11.04
C LYS A 134 9.43 -13.53 12.48
N GLY A 135 8.17 -13.82 12.85
CA GLY A 135 7.68 -13.74 14.23
C GLY A 135 7.27 -12.34 14.65
N GLU A 136 7.26 -11.37 13.73
CA GLU A 136 6.81 -10.01 13.98
C GLU A 136 5.86 -9.53 12.87
N LYS A 137 4.86 -8.73 13.27
CA LYS A 137 3.86 -8.13 12.36
C LYS A 137 4.31 -6.75 11.92
N TYR A 138 4.99 -6.71 10.79
CA TYR A 138 5.28 -5.47 10.07
C TYR A 138 4.31 -5.31 8.91
N VAL A 139 3.95 -4.07 8.61
CA VAL A 139 3.08 -3.69 7.49
C VAL A 139 3.82 -2.73 6.57
N ASP A 140 3.47 -2.74 5.29
CA ASP A 140 3.87 -1.77 4.26
C ASP A 140 5.39 -1.51 4.20
N SER A 141 6.14 -2.53 3.82
CA SER A 141 7.59 -2.41 3.65
C SER A 141 7.95 -1.66 2.37
N THR A 142 8.54 -0.47 2.47
CA THR A 142 9.02 0.32 1.34
C THR A 142 10.53 0.23 1.20
N VAL A 143 10.99 -0.29 0.07
CA VAL A 143 12.42 -0.35 -0.31
C VAL A 143 12.83 1.00 -0.91
N PHE A 144 14.03 1.47 -0.58
CA PHE A 144 14.64 2.64 -1.19
C PHE A 144 16.14 2.46 -1.38
N ARG A 145 16.69 3.09 -2.42
CA ARG A 145 18.14 3.10 -2.64
C ARG A 145 18.82 4.12 -1.74
N ARG A 146 20.00 3.76 -1.27
CA ARG A 146 20.88 4.56 -0.43
C ARG A 146 22.33 4.39 -0.90
N GLY A 147 22.70 5.12 -1.94
CA GLY A 147 23.92 4.85 -2.67
C GLY A 147 23.89 3.47 -3.32
N ASN A 148 24.83 2.61 -2.99
CA ASN A 148 24.88 1.21 -3.46
C ASN A 148 24.06 0.26 -2.59
N ASP A 149 23.59 0.72 -1.42
CA ASP A 149 22.85 -0.09 -0.45
C ASP A 149 21.34 0.07 -0.64
N PHE A 150 20.57 -0.85 -0.06
CA PHE A 150 19.13 -0.72 0.11
C PHE A 150 18.77 -0.44 1.56
N GLY A 151 17.84 0.50 1.74
CA GLY A 151 17.11 0.68 2.98
C GLY A 151 15.68 0.15 2.83
N VAL A 152 15.07 -0.21 3.95
CA VAL A 152 13.65 -0.59 3.99
C VAL A 152 13.00 0.09 5.18
N LEU A 153 11.90 0.78 4.93
CA LEU A 153 11.02 1.31 5.97
C LEU A 153 9.84 0.39 6.14
N SER A 154 9.56 -0.01 7.36
CA SER A 154 8.40 -0.84 7.67
C SER A 154 7.74 -0.39 8.96
N TYR A 155 6.44 -0.65 9.14
CA TYR A 155 5.64 -0.09 10.21
C TYR A 155 5.01 -1.17 11.07
N LYS A 156 4.88 -0.94 12.38
CA LYS A 156 4.18 -1.86 13.27
C LYS A 156 3.50 -1.16 14.44
N ALA A 157 2.42 -1.77 14.92
CA ALA A 157 1.82 -1.42 16.19
C ALA A 157 2.66 -1.98 17.36
N VAL A 158 2.78 -1.19 18.43
CA VAL A 158 3.44 -1.59 19.68
C VAL A 158 2.59 -1.16 20.88
N LYS A 159 2.94 -1.64 22.08
CA LYS A 159 2.27 -1.17 23.29
C LYS A 159 2.47 0.34 23.46
N GLY A 160 1.36 1.09 23.42
CA GLY A 160 1.36 2.55 23.62
C GLY A 160 1.60 3.38 22.37
N GLY A 161 1.54 2.80 21.16
CA GLY A 161 1.67 3.55 19.91
C GLY A 161 2.10 2.71 18.73
N TRP A 162 2.89 3.32 17.86
CA TRP A 162 3.37 2.73 16.60
C TRP A 162 4.85 3.03 16.38
N GLN A 163 5.48 2.23 15.54
CA GLN A 163 6.87 2.39 15.18
C GLN A 163 7.03 2.34 13.66
N LEU A 164 7.75 3.32 13.11
CA LEU A 164 8.41 3.21 11.82
C LEU A 164 9.82 2.71 12.06
N VAL A 165 10.17 1.60 11.44
CA VAL A 165 11.47 0.96 11.61
C VAL A 165 12.24 1.03 10.30
N SER A 166 13.47 1.53 10.36
CA SER A 166 14.42 1.50 9.26
C SER A 166 15.33 0.29 9.39
N PHE A 167 15.47 -0.44 8.28
CA PHE A 167 16.40 -1.56 8.13
C PHE A 167 17.38 -1.26 7.00
N SER A 168 18.60 -1.79 7.08
CA SER A 168 19.41 -2.06 5.89
C SER A 168 19.07 -3.44 5.35
N LEU A 169 19.03 -3.56 4.03
CA LEU A 169 18.84 -4.82 3.32
C LEU A 169 20.11 -5.15 2.55
N ASP A 170 20.78 -6.22 2.98
CA ASP A 170 21.86 -6.84 2.24
C ASP A 170 21.26 -7.81 1.22
N MET A 171 21.35 -7.49 -0.07
CA MET A 171 20.78 -8.30 -1.14
C MET A 171 21.62 -9.51 -1.50
N GLU A 172 22.91 -9.53 -1.19
CA GLU A 172 23.79 -10.69 -1.43
C GLU A 172 23.50 -11.78 -0.39
N GLN A 173 23.44 -11.39 0.88
CA GLN A 173 23.14 -12.31 1.99
C GLN A 173 21.65 -12.49 2.24
N LYS A 174 20.80 -11.60 1.69
CA LYS A 174 19.33 -11.56 1.87
C LYS A 174 18.94 -11.47 3.34
N VAL A 175 19.56 -10.53 4.05
CA VAL A 175 19.31 -10.31 5.48
C VAL A 175 18.95 -8.86 5.79
N PHE A 176 18.08 -8.71 6.81
CA PHE A 176 17.74 -7.43 7.39
C PHE A 176 18.59 -7.13 8.63
N LYS A 177 19.06 -5.89 8.71
CA LYS A 177 19.63 -5.33 9.93
C LYS A 177 18.85 -4.09 10.33
N LYS A 178 18.21 -4.13 11.51
CA LYS A 178 17.54 -2.96 12.08
C LYS A 178 18.53 -1.85 12.37
N GLU A 179 18.25 -0.64 11.89
CA GLU A 179 19.12 0.52 12.05
C GLU A 179 18.54 1.57 12.98
N ASN A 180 17.26 1.94 12.78
CA ASN A 180 16.62 3.00 13.55
C ASN A 180 15.14 2.74 13.78
N VAL A 181 14.58 3.40 14.79
CA VAL A 181 13.16 3.32 15.16
C VAL A 181 12.64 4.72 15.49
N ILE A 182 11.59 5.15 14.79
CA ILE A 182 10.82 6.34 15.13
C ILE A 182 9.55 5.90 15.83
N HIS A 183 9.24 6.52 16.96
CA HIS A 183 8.04 6.23 17.74
C HIS A 183 6.96 7.28 17.48
N TYR A 184 5.75 6.83 17.19
CA TYR A 184 4.57 7.67 17.08
C TYR A 184 3.57 7.32 18.17
N LYS A 185 3.00 8.34 18.83
CA LYS A 185 1.88 8.17 19.77
C LYS A 185 0.55 7.97 19.05
N GLU A 186 0.43 8.55 17.86
CA GLU A 186 -0.74 8.45 17.00
C GLU A 186 -0.46 7.51 15.82
N ASN A 187 -1.51 6.98 15.20
CA ASN A 187 -1.39 6.11 14.03
C ASN A 187 -1.13 6.95 12.76
N ILE A 188 0.11 7.40 12.61
CA ILE A 188 0.62 8.18 11.47
C ILE A 188 1.96 7.63 11.01
N GLY A 189 2.36 7.96 9.79
CA GLY A 189 3.71 7.64 9.31
C GLY A 189 3.86 6.24 8.72
N ARG A 190 2.79 5.42 8.64
CA ARG A 190 2.80 4.14 7.93
C ARG A 190 3.15 4.38 6.45
N PRO A 191 4.09 3.62 5.85
CA PRO A 191 4.48 3.82 4.45
C PRO A 191 3.30 3.81 3.49
N ALA A 192 3.39 4.59 2.41
CA ALA A 192 2.30 4.83 1.47
C ALA A 192 2.78 4.95 0.02
N GLY A 193 3.87 4.30 -0.33
CA GLY A 193 4.48 4.31 -1.66
C GLY A 193 5.99 4.57 -1.61
N TYR A 194 6.61 4.65 -2.78
CA TYR A 194 8.05 4.92 -2.91
C TYR A 194 8.44 6.32 -2.47
N ILE A 195 9.68 6.47 -2.04
CA ILE A 195 10.32 7.78 -1.90
C ILE A 195 10.44 8.39 -3.30
N PHE A 196 10.02 9.63 -3.45
CA PHE A 196 10.02 10.37 -4.71
C PHE A 196 10.70 11.72 -4.58
N ALA A 197 10.99 12.38 -5.70
CA ALA A 197 11.67 13.69 -5.74
C ALA A 197 12.90 13.78 -4.82
N GLY A 198 13.67 12.68 -4.77
CA GLY A 198 14.90 12.54 -4.01
C GLY A 198 14.73 12.16 -2.54
N ASN A 199 13.85 12.83 -1.80
CA ASN A 199 13.71 12.63 -0.35
C ASN A 199 12.28 12.75 0.19
N LYS A 200 11.26 12.85 -0.66
CA LYS A 200 9.87 12.92 -0.21
C LYS A 200 9.28 11.54 -0.01
N ARG A 201 8.77 11.27 1.17
CA ARG A 201 8.15 10.00 1.53
C ARG A 201 6.65 10.16 1.75
N PRO A 202 5.82 9.42 0.98
CA PRO A 202 4.40 9.34 1.25
C PRO A 202 4.14 8.44 2.47
N ALA A 203 3.16 8.82 3.28
CA ALA A 203 2.75 8.08 4.46
C ALA A 203 1.25 8.21 4.71
N GLN A 204 0.68 7.26 5.42
CA GLN A 204 -0.74 7.25 5.76
C GLN A 204 -1.02 8.04 7.04
N ASP A 205 -2.13 8.77 7.03
CA ASP A 205 -2.81 9.29 8.22
C ASP A 205 -3.94 8.34 8.60
N CYS A 206 -3.78 7.63 9.71
CA CYS A 206 -4.80 6.71 10.21
C CYS A 206 -5.34 7.12 11.59
N ARG A 207 -5.23 8.41 11.96
CA ARG A 207 -5.62 8.89 13.30
C ARG A 207 -7.11 8.75 13.58
N LYS A 208 -7.97 9.09 12.63
CA LYS A 208 -9.43 9.04 12.82
C LYS A 208 -10.06 7.87 12.08
N LYS A 209 -9.62 7.65 10.83
CA LYS A 209 -10.04 6.54 9.97
C LYS A 209 -8.81 5.96 9.29
N TYR A 210 -8.85 4.67 8.96
CA TYR A 210 -7.78 4.02 8.18
C TYR A 210 -7.63 4.71 6.82
N GLY A 211 -6.43 5.18 6.52
CA GLY A 211 -6.11 5.85 5.26
C GLY A 211 -6.91 7.14 5.04
N GLU A 212 -7.09 7.96 6.06
CA GLU A 212 -7.89 9.19 5.98
C GLU A 212 -7.31 10.20 4.99
N ASN A 213 -6.00 10.41 5.07
CA ASN A 213 -5.25 11.33 4.23
C ASN A 213 -3.87 10.74 3.89
N LEU A 214 -3.25 11.31 2.88
CA LEU A 214 -1.85 11.08 2.55
C LEU A 214 -0.99 12.18 3.18
N LEU A 215 0.00 11.78 3.96
CA LEU A 215 1.01 12.66 4.54
C LEU A 215 2.25 12.64 3.66
N ILE A 216 2.90 13.78 3.47
CA ILE A 216 4.19 13.86 2.78
C ILE A 216 5.23 14.32 3.79
N TYR A 217 6.16 13.42 4.08
CA TYR A 217 7.35 13.71 4.87
C TYR A 217 8.52 14.06 3.96
N GLU A 218 9.41 14.90 4.45
CA GLU A 218 10.72 15.11 3.88
C GLU A 218 11.76 14.42 4.74
N ILE A 219 12.61 13.60 4.12
CA ILE A 219 13.67 12.86 4.80
C ILE A 219 14.86 13.79 4.98
N ASP A 220 15.19 14.07 6.22
CA ASP A 220 16.34 14.93 6.63
C ASP A 220 17.64 14.16 6.59
N SER A 221 17.57 12.87 6.95
CA SER A 221 18.73 11.96 6.96
C SER A 221 18.29 10.51 6.78
N PHE A 222 19.09 9.74 6.04
CA PHE A 222 18.91 8.30 5.91
C PHE A 222 19.71 7.49 6.94
N ARG A 223 20.73 8.09 7.58
CA ARG A 223 21.54 7.48 8.64
C ARG A 223 22.06 8.52 9.65
N PRO A 224 21.57 8.54 10.89
CA PRO A 224 20.37 7.86 11.36
C PRO A 224 19.12 8.38 10.61
N TYR A 225 18.11 7.54 10.44
CA TYR A 225 16.92 7.94 9.72
C TYR A 225 16.15 9.01 10.50
N ALA A 226 15.87 10.13 9.85
CA ALA A 226 15.10 11.25 10.39
C ALA A 226 14.25 11.89 9.29
N GLU A 227 13.06 12.34 9.64
CA GLU A 227 12.12 13.00 8.74
C GLU A 227 11.22 13.98 9.47
N HIS A 228 10.64 14.93 8.73
CA HIS A 228 9.60 15.83 9.23
C HIS A 228 8.43 15.94 8.26
N LEU A 229 7.23 16.21 8.77
CA LEU A 229 6.02 16.38 7.98
C LEU A 229 6.04 17.72 7.25
N THR A 230 5.84 17.70 5.93
CA THR A 230 5.81 18.91 5.09
C THR A 230 4.44 19.20 4.50
N ASN A 231 3.62 18.19 4.22
CA ASN A 231 2.32 18.37 3.60
C ASN A 231 1.31 17.28 3.96
N THR A 232 0.03 17.61 3.82
CA THR A 232 -1.09 16.67 3.95
C THR A 232 -1.97 16.81 2.72
N VAL A 233 -2.23 15.69 2.03
CA VAL A 233 -3.09 15.62 0.86
C VAL A 233 -4.37 14.91 1.22
N CYS A 234 -5.50 15.61 1.08
CA CYS A 234 -6.83 15.05 1.30
C CYS A 234 -7.45 14.57 -0.02
N ALA A 235 -8.37 13.62 0.04
CA ALA A 235 -9.00 13.06 -1.15
C ALA A 235 -9.75 14.12 -2.01
N ASN A 236 -10.29 15.17 -1.40
CA ASN A 236 -10.96 16.27 -2.12
C ASN A 236 -10.01 17.16 -2.93
N GLN A 237 -8.70 17.03 -2.75
CA GLN A 237 -7.68 17.72 -3.56
C GLN A 237 -7.27 16.88 -4.80
N ILE A 238 -7.74 15.64 -4.87
CA ILE A 238 -7.49 14.73 -6.00
C ILE A 238 -8.61 14.91 -7.01
N GLU A 239 -8.31 15.52 -8.15
CA GLU A 239 -9.31 15.74 -9.19
C GLU A 239 -9.65 14.44 -9.92
N THR A 240 -10.91 14.03 -9.87
CA THR A 240 -11.47 12.82 -10.48
C THR A 240 -12.87 13.09 -11.01
N SER A 241 -13.45 12.14 -11.76
CA SER A 241 -14.84 12.25 -12.25
C SER A 241 -15.90 12.11 -11.16
N LYS A 242 -15.54 11.58 -9.98
CA LYS A 242 -16.41 11.35 -8.82
C LYS A 242 -15.68 11.78 -7.56
N SER A 243 -16.41 12.13 -6.50
CA SER A 243 -15.81 12.42 -5.19
C SER A 243 -15.42 11.15 -4.46
N TYR A 244 -14.32 11.23 -3.71
CA TYR A 244 -13.80 10.18 -2.82
C TYR A 244 -13.58 10.75 -1.42
N ASP A 245 -13.58 9.87 -0.42
CA ASP A 245 -13.58 10.27 0.99
C ASP A 245 -12.20 10.19 1.63
N ARG A 246 -11.31 9.30 1.11
CA ARG A 246 -9.98 9.05 1.68
C ARG A 246 -8.96 8.72 0.59
N VAL A 247 -7.68 8.93 0.90
CA VAL A 247 -6.52 8.60 0.06
C VAL A 247 -5.39 8.13 0.95
N HIS A 248 -4.75 6.99 0.65
CA HIS A 248 -3.70 6.50 1.53
C HIS A 248 -2.40 6.03 0.86
N THR A 249 -2.35 5.91 -0.46
CA THR A 249 -1.14 5.52 -1.19
C THR A 249 -0.90 6.44 -2.37
N TYR A 250 0.35 6.80 -2.62
CA TYR A 250 0.81 7.54 -3.80
C TYR A 250 2.08 6.91 -4.33
N THR A 251 2.13 6.69 -5.63
CA THR A 251 3.32 6.18 -6.33
C THR A 251 3.45 6.81 -7.71
N ASN A 252 4.67 6.88 -8.23
CA ASN A 252 4.94 7.29 -9.60
C ASN A 252 6.19 6.58 -10.12
N ASP A 253 6.30 6.46 -11.44
CA ASP A 253 7.45 5.93 -12.16
C ASP A 253 8.16 6.98 -13.03
N GLY A 254 7.81 8.26 -12.85
CA GLY A 254 8.31 9.37 -13.65
C GLY A 254 7.41 9.73 -14.82
N THR A 255 6.62 8.80 -15.35
CA THR A 255 5.65 9.00 -16.45
C THR A 255 4.21 9.04 -15.94
N PHE A 256 3.85 8.12 -15.08
CA PHE A 256 2.52 8.03 -14.48
C PHE A 256 2.56 8.30 -12.99
N GLU A 257 1.49 8.91 -12.50
CA GLU A 257 1.21 9.11 -11.09
C GLU A 257 -0.06 8.32 -10.73
N VAL A 258 -0.03 7.60 -9.62
CA VAL A 258 -1.11 6.71 -9.19
C VAL A 258 -1.40 6.91 -7.72
N VAL A 259 -2.69 6.91 -7.38
CA VAL A 259 -3.20 7.00 -6.01
C VAL A 259 -4.26 5.94 -5.80
N ASP A 260 -4.47 5.52 -4.56
CA ASP A 260 -5.72 4.85 -4.24
C ASP A 260 -6.68 5.78 -3.51
N LEU A 261 -7.94 5.52 -3.69
CA LEU A 261 -9.04 6.38 -3.31
C LEU A 261 -10.16 5.55 -2.69
N PHE A 262 -10.60 5.87 -1.50
CA PHE A 262 -11.71 5.17 -0.86
C PHE A 262 -13.01 5.94 -1.05
N ARG A 263 -14.07 5.21 -1.38
CA ARG A 263 -15.42 5.78 -1.45
C ARG A 263 -16.34 5.07 -0.48
N GLU A 264 -16.91 5.84 0.44
CA GLU A 264 -17.96 5.36 1.32
C GLU A 264 -19.25 5.13 0.52
N LYS A 265 -19.93 4.03 0.81
CA LYS A 265 -21.22 3.69 0.23
C LYS A 265 -22.17 3.32 1.35
N PHE A 266 -23.42 3.77 1.24
CA PHE A 266 -24.48 3.24 2.09
C PHE A 266 -24.73 1.78 1.70
N ASP A 267 -24.59 0.86 2.64
CA ASP A 267 -24.78 -0.57 2.44
C ASP A 267 -25.76 -1.11 3.49
N LEU A 268 -27.03 -1.21 3.07
CA LEU A 268 -28.12 -1.71 3.90
C LEU A 268 -27.85 -3.15 4.38
N MET A 269 -27.31 -4.00 3.50
CA MET A 269 -27.02 -5.41 3.81
C MET A 269 -25.87 -5.56 4.81
N HIS A 270 -24.89 -4.67 4.75
CA HIS A 270 -23.82 -4.62 5.74
C HIS A 270 -24.38 -4.32 7.13
N GLY A 271 -25.23 -3.31 7.24
CA GLY A 271 -25.91 -2.96 8.48
C GLY A 271 -26.75 -4.11 9.04
N VAL A 272 -27.57 -4.73 8.22
CA VAL A 272 -28.39 -5.90 8.62
C VAL A 272 -27.50 -7.04 9.14
N LYS A 273 -26.39 -7.37 8.47
CA LYS A 273 -25.43 -8.41 8.93
C LYS A 273 -24.81 -8.10 10.29
N ILE A 274 -24.46 -6.84 10.55
CA ILE A 274 -23.92 -6.41 11.85
C ILE A 274 -24.96 -6.57 12.94
N PHE A 275 -26.21 -6.13 12.72
CA PHE A 275 -27.31 -6.26 13.68
C PHE A 275 -27.66 -7.73 13.94
N CYS A 276 -27.76 -8.58 12.91
CA CYS A 276 -28.01 -10.01 13.08
C CYS A 276 -26.89 -10.69 13.89
N ARG A 277 -25.62 -10.38 13.64
CA ARG A 277 -24.49 -10.93 14.42
C ARG A 277 -24.51 -10.48 15.88
N ALA A 278 -24.89 -9.24 16.16
CA ALA A 278 -25.00 -8.72 17.51
C ALA A 278 -26.19 -9.36 18.27
N TYR A 279 -27.27 -9.72 17.57
CA TYR A 279 -28.45 -10.37 18.15
C TYR A 279 -28.22 -11.87 18.42
N LEU A 280 -27.50 -12.57 17.54
CA LEU A 280 -27.18 -14.00 17.66
C LEU A 280 -26.05 -14.31 18.69
N ARG A 281 -25.38 -13.28 19.23
CA ARG A 281 -24.35 -13.41 20.27
C ARG A 281 -24.89 -13.13 21.69
N LYS A 282 -26.17 -12.86 21.84
CA LYS A 282 -26.89 -12.81 23.10
C LYS A 282 -27.62 -14.15 23.34
#